data_ce589b578dd536262ca2fe02a6a19f84
#
_entry.id   ce589b578dd536262ca2fe02a6a19f84
#
_cell.length_a   1.000
_cell.length_b   1.000
_cell.length_c   1.000
_cell.angle_alpha   90.00
_cell.angle_beta   90.00
_cell.angle_gamma   90.00
#
_symmetry.space_group_name_H-M   'P 1'
#
loop_
_entity.id
_entity.type
_entity.pdbx_description
1 polymer ?
#
loop_
_entity_poly.entity_id
_entity_poly.type
_entity_poly.pdbx_seq_one_letter_code
_entity_poly.pdbx_strand_id
1 'polypeptide(L)'
;MSQNKTITRRRVVQAGLAFPALVGLSHKAHADDKILIGYWPIASGLPLYVGLEKGIFKEAGLQVEGAKFASAQQVAEAMIAGRIQGSANGTASAALALAEITSPGLLKIVCSNPSNRKLVLDQFLVPKDSPIKAIGELAGKKVASGPGIQNVTLAKIILEKNGITNPQVTELPVGQHVPALAAGQIDAVYTLEPTGTAGRLKGLTRVLENGVIAKYVLGDPDAPWFGGSATVSTAFLKDKPELAKKYIAAYAKAVEFVRKNPDEARKSLDGFTAIEEALAKEVPLSGFTLYNEFKPSDVEYFQKFFDVFTDRKIFSKRLDVKSLLYTA
;
A
#
# COMPACT_ATOMS: atom_id res chain seq x y z
N MET A 1 -70.06 37.21 -25.37
CA MET A 1 -69.66 38.15 -26.41
C MET A 1 -68.19 37.90 -26.69
N SER A 2 -67.94 37.16 -27.76
CA SER A 2 -67.44 37.64 -29.09
C SER A 2 -65.99 38.13 -28.98
N GLN A 3 -65.06 37.73 -29.76
CA GLN A 3 -64.95 37.21 -31.13
C GLN A 3 -63.61 36.54 -31.39
N ASN A 4 -63.65 35.53 -32.23
CA ASN A 4 -62.58 34.96 -33.01
C ASN A 4 -61.87 36.01 -33.89
N LYS A 5 -60.56 35.88 -34.09
CA LYS A 5 -59.91 36.22 -35.35
C LYS A 5 -58.76 35.30 -35.68
N THR A 6 -58.96 34.50 -36.67
CA THR A 6 -58.05 33.71 -37.51
C THR A 6 -57.27 34.63 -38.46
N ILE A 7 -55.92 34.46 -38.58
CA ILE A 7 -55.14 34.95 -39.74
C ILE A 7 -54.04 33.96 -40.11
N THR A 8 -54.23 33.21 -41.08
CA THR A 8 -53.60 32.93 -42.37
C THR A 8 -52.06 32.72 -42.44
N ARG A 9 -51.76 31.56 -43.04
CA ARG A 9 -50.47 31.05 -43.48
C ARG A 9 -49.76 32.02 -44.43
N ARG A 10 -48.45 32.20 -44.27
CA ARG A 10 -47.50 32.52 -45.33
C ARG A 10 -46.27 31.62 -45.23
N ARG A 11 -46.07 30.91 -46.36
CA ARG A 11 -44.85 30.15 -46.70
C ARG A 11 -43.67 31.09 -46.86
N VAL A 12 -42.51 30.78 -46.31
CA VAL A 12 -41.22 31.28 -46.73
C VAL A 12 -40.24 30.12 -46.85
N VAL A 13 -39.61 30.12 -47.96
CA VAL A 13 -38.77 29.17 -48.65
C VAL A 13 -37.51 28.79 -47.85
N GLN A 14 -37.10 27.53 -48.03
CA GLN A 14 -35.85 26.89 -47.60
C GLN A 14 -34.62 27.63 -48.17
N ALA A 15 -33.63 27.84 -47.30
CA ALA A 15 -32.24 27.94 -47.70
C ALA A 15 -31.43 27.02 -46.73
N GLY A 16 -30.95 25.93 -47.28
CA GLY A 16 -30.14 24.96 -46.53
C GLY A 16 -28.74 25.52 -46.28
N LEU A 17 -28.31 25.44 -45.05
CA LEU A 17 -26.90 25.50 -44.66
C LEU A 17 -26.61 24.22 -43.88
N ALA A 18 -25.92 23.32 -44.56
CA ALA A 18 -25.36 22.12 -43.93
C ALA A 18 -24.22 22.53 -43.02
N PHE A 19 -24.44 22.44 -41.70
CA PHE A 19 -23.36 22.42 -40.70
C PHE A 19 -22.89 20.97 -40.56
N PRO A 20 -21.57 20.68 -40.63
CA PRO A 20 -21.08 19.39 -40.27
C PRO A 20 -21.21 19.24 -38.73
N ALA A 21 -22.06 18.32 -38.32
CA ALA A 21 -22.11 17.88 -36.93
C ALA A 21 -20.76 17.24 -36.57
N LEU A 22 -19.91 18.01 -35.90
CA LEU A 22 -18.82 17.44 -35.10
C LEU A 22 -19.48 16.61 -33.98
N VAL A 23 -19.61 15.31 -34.24
CA VAL A 23 -19.92 14.33 -33.18
C VAL A 23 -18.72 14.28 -32.27
N GLY A 24 -18.68 15.17 -31.29
CA GLY A 24 -17.82 15.04 -30.13
C GLY A 24 -18.24 13.77 -29.41
N LEU A 25 -17.45 12.71 -29.54
CA LEU A 25 -17.52 11.52 -28.69
C LEU A 25 -17.17 11.97 -27.28
N SER A 26 -18.13 12.59 -26.60
CA SER A 26 -18.09 12.70 -25.13
C SER A 26 -18.17 11.28 -24.59
N HIS A 27 -17.04 10.70 -24.25
CA HIS A 27 -17.02 9.53 -23.39
C HIS A 27 -17.64 9.97 -22.07
N LYS A 28 -18.94 9.73 -21.88
CA LYS A 28 -19.56 9.77 -20.58
C LYS A 28 -18.85 8.70 -19.76
N ALA A 29 -17.97 9.12 -18.85
CA ALA A 29 -17.46 8.24 -17.82
C ALA A 29 -18.67 7.70 -17.07
N HIS A 30 -18.96 6.41 -17.23
CA HIS A 30 -19.98 5.73 -16.46
C HIS A 30 -19.53 5.69 -15.00
N ALA A 31 -20.47 5.85 -14.06
CA ALA A 31 -20.22 5.68 -12.62
C ALA A 31 -19.60 4.30 -12.29
N ASP A 32 -19.75 3.32 -13.20
CA ASP A 32 -19.17 1.98 -13.13
C ASP A 32 -17.65 1.91 -13.40
N ASP A 33 -17.02 3.00 -13.87
CA ASP A 33 -15.58 3.02 -14.21
C ASP A 33 -14.68 3.52 -13.09
N LYS A 34 -15.25 3.77 -11.90
CA LYS A 34 -14.51 4.15 -10.72
C LYS A 34 -13.68 2.98 -10.19
N ILE A 35 -12.40 3.25 -9.95
CA ILE A 35 -11.45 2.28 -9.40
C ILE A 35 -11.14 2.68 -7.96
N LEU A 36 -11.51 1.84 -6.99
CA LEU A 36 -11.17 2.03 -5.58
C LEU A 36 -9.92 1.23 -5.24
N ILE A 37 -8.87 1.91 -4.77
CA ILE A 37 -7.62 1.29 -4.36
C ILE A 37 -7.43 1.46 -2.86
N GLY A 38 -7.44 0.34 -2.15
CA GLY A 38 -7.24 0.32 -0.71
C GLY A 38 -5.80 0.65 -0.31
N TYR A 39 -5.63 1.38 0.79
CA TYR A 39 -4.33 1.61 1.40
C TYR A 39 -4.44 1.79 2.91
N TRP A 40 -3.36 1.54 3.63
CA TRP A 40 -3.19 1.96 5.01
C TRP A 40 -2.01 2.95 5.11
N PRO A 41 -1.94 3.83 6.14
CA PRO A 41 -1.15 5.05 6.10
C PRO A 41 0.35 4.82 6.35
N ILE A 42 1.03 4.15 5.43
CA ILE A 42 2.49 3.91 5.46
C ILE A 42 3.17 4.37 4.16
N ALA A 43 4.49 4.56 4.22
CA ALA A 43 5.27 5.11 3.11
C ALA A 43 5.28 4.23 1.85
N SER A 44 5.09 2.91 1.97
CA SER A 44 5.07 2.01 0.82
C SER A 44 3.89 2.22 -0.14
N GLY A 45 2.87 3.01 0.25
CA GLY A 45 1.77 3.43 -0.63
C GLY A 45 2.11 4.59 -1.56
N LEU A 46 3.32 5.13 -1.48
CA LEU A 46 3.72 6.36 -2.16
C LEU A 46 3.38 6.44 -3.67
N PRO A 47 3.52 5.39 -4.50
CA PRO A 47 3.12 5.50 -5.90
C PRO A 47 1.63 5.79 -6.11
N LEU A 48 0.74 5.24 -5.27
CA LEU A 48 -0.68 5.60 -5.31
C LEU A 48 -0.88 7.07 -4.97
N TYR A 49 -0.24 7.54 -3.88
CA TYR A 49 -0.39 8.91 -3.41
C TYR A 49 0.06 9.92 -4.47
N VAL A 50 1.24 9.71 -5.04
CA VAL A 50 1.77 10.48 -6.18
C VAL A 50 0.82 10.43 -7.38
N GLY A 51 0.35 9.24 -7.74
CA GLY A 51 -0.56 9.05 -8.88
C GLY A 51 -1.87 9.83 -8.75
N LEU A 52 -2.39 9.94 -7.52
CA LEU A 52 -3.59 10.72 -7.19
C LEU A 52 -3.30 12.23 -7.21
N GLU A 53 -2.28 12.69 -6.46
CA GLU A 53 -1.98 14.12 -6.33
C GLU A 53 -1.45 14.76 -7.61
N LYS A 54 -0.56 14.08 -8.33
CA LYS A 54 -0.01 14.57 -9.59
C LYS A 54 -0.95 14.37 -10.78
N GLY A 55 -2.11 13.76 -10.56
CA GLY A 55 -3.09 13.56 -11.63
C GLY A 55 -2.71 12.51 -12.66
N ILE A 56 -1.70 11.64 -12.41
CA ILE A 56 -1.23 10.63 -13.37
C ILE A 56 -2.36 9.69 -13.80
N PHE A 57 -3.23 9.29 -12.88
CA PHE A 57 -4.40 8.48 -13.20
C PHE A 57 -5.43 9.25 -14.04
N LYS A 58 -5.65 10.52 -13.69
CA LYS A 58 -6.58 11.40 -14.42
C LYS A 58 -6.10 11.65 -15.86
N GLU A 59 -4.80 11.90 -16.07
CA GLU A 59 -4.19 12.04 -17.40
C GLU A 59 -4.31 10.77 -18.24
N ALA A 60 -4.32 9.60 -17.58
CA ALA A 60 -4.61 8.33 -18.25
C ALA A 60 -6.12 8.11 -18.50
N GLY A 61 -6.99 9.07 -18.21
CA GLY A 61 -8.44 8.95 -18.34
C GLY A 61 -9.10 8.00 -17.35
N LEU A 62 -8.50 7.84 -16.15
CA LEU A 62 -8.97 6.94 -15.10
C LEU A 62 -9.57 7.72 -13.93
N GLN A 63 -10.66 7.21 -13.38
CA GLN A 63 -11.25 7.67 -12.12
C GLN A 63 -10.77 6.77 -10.98
N VAL A 64 -9.61 7.10 -10.39
CA VAL A 64 -9.03 6.34 -9.27
C VAL A 64 -9.27 7.09 -7.97
N GLU A 65 -9.72 6.39 -6.95
CA GLU A 65 -9.82 6.90 -5.58
C GLU A 65 -9.09 5.99 -4.60
N GLY A 66 -8.43 6.61 -3.62
CA GLY A 66 -7.79 5.92 -2.52
C GLY A 66 -8.78 5.68 -1.37
N ALA A 67 -8.97 4.43 -0.98
CA ALA A 67 -9.76 4.04 0.19
C ALA A 67 -8.83 3.78 1.37
N LYS A 68 -8.86 4.65 2.39
CA LYS A 68 -8.01 4.56 3.58
C LYS A 68 -8.56 3.55 4.59
N PHE A 69 -7.70 2.69 5.08
CA PHE A 69 -7.99 1.70 6.14
C PHE A 69 -7.03 1.89 7.33
N ALA A 70 -7.41 1.40 8.49
CA ALA A 70 -6.56 1.51 9.69
C ALA A 70 -5.39 0.52 9.70
N SER A 71 -5.47 -0.58 8.92
CA SER A 71 -4.44 -1.64 8.89
C SER A 71 -4.41 -2.37 7.55
N ALA A 72 -3.30 -3.08 7.30
CA ALA A 72 -3.15 -4.00 6.17
C ALA A 72 -4.19 -5.13 6.20
N GLN A 73 -4.58 -5.58 7.40
CA GLN A 73 -5.61 -6.60 7.59
C GLN A 73 -6.96 -6.14 7.02
N GLN A 74 -7.37 -4.91 7.33
CA GLN A 74 -8.63 -4.34 6.81
C GLN A 74 -8.60 -4.12 5.29
N VAL A 75 -7.44 -3.76 4.71
CA VAL A 75 -7.27 -3.70 3.25
C VAL A 75 -7.50 -5.08 2.63
N ALA A 76 -6.91 -6.13 3.23
CA ALA A 76 -7.09 -7.50 2.76
C ALA A 76 -8.57 -7.94 2.82
N GLU A 77 -9.25 -7.67 3.94
CA GLU A 77 -10.67 -7.98 4.11
C GLU A 77 -11.56 -7.25 3.09
N ALA A 78 -11.24 -5.98 2.80
CA ALA A 78 -11.97 -5.21 1.79
C ALA A 78 -11.78 -5.77 0.38
N MET A 79 -10.59 -6.28 0.05
CA MET A 79 -10.30 -6.93 -1.22
C MET A 79 -11.01 -8.28 -1.34
N ILE A 80 -10.95 -9.11 -0.32
CA ILE A 80 -11.66 -10.41 -0.27
C ILE A 80 -13.18 -10.21 -0.45
N ALA A 81 -13.71 -9.16 0.16
CA ALA A 81 -15.13 -8.80 0.04
C ALA A 81 -15.51 -8.12 -1.29
N GLY A 82 -14.56 -7.94 -2.22
CA GLY A 82 -14.80 -7.29 -3.51
C GLY A 82 -15.14 -5.79 -3.42
N ARG A 83 -14.87 -5.15 -2.27
CA ARG A 83 -15.17 -3.72 -2.06
C ARG A 83 -14.17 -2.78 -2.71
N ILE A 84 -12.98 -3.26 -3.05
CA ILE A 84 -11.92 -2.52 -3.72
C ILE A 84 -11.36 -3.34 -4.89
N GLN A 85 -10.95 -2.67 -5.97
CA GLN A 85 -10.40 -3.29 -7.17
C GLN A 85 -8.92 -3.65 -7.04
N GLY A 86 -8.24 -3.06 -6.07
CA GLY A 86 -6.83 -3.30 -5.82
C GLY A 86 -6.37 -2.66 -4.52
N SER A 87 -5.09 -2.78 -4.24
CA SER A 87 -4.45 -2.11 -3.10
C SER A 87 -3.09 -1.53 -3.47
N ALA A 88 -2.68 -0.48 -2.76
CA ALA A 88 -1.37 0.15 -2.93
C ALA A 88 -0.29 -0.44 -2.02
N ASN A 89 -0.70 -0.99 -0.89
CA ASN A 89 0.18 -1.57 0.12
C ASN A 89 -0.62 -2.54 1.02
N GLY A 90 0.06 -3.37 1.76
CA GLY A 90 -0.59 -4.24 2.73
C GLY A 90 -1.15 -5.55 2.18
N THR A 91 -0.93 -5.87 0.93
CA THR A 91 -1.48 -7.07 0.30
C THR A 91 -0.50 -8.21 0.07
N ALA A 92 0.79 -8.06 0.36
CA ALA A 92 1.63 -9.21 0.65
C ALA A 92 1.43 -9.65 2.12
N SER A 93 0.26 -9.39 2.69
CA SER A 93 -0.04 -9.74 4.06
C SER A 93 -0.37 -11.22 4.18
N ALA A 94 -0.04 -11.79 5.33
CA ALA A 94 -0.43 -13.14 5.67
C ALA A 94 -1.95 -13.38 5.55
N ALA A 95 -2.77 -12.36 5.73
CA ALA A 95 -4.23 -12.45 5.58
C ALA A 95 -4.66 -12.72 4.14
N LEU A 96 -4.08 -12.02 3.15
CA LEU A 96 -4.38 -12.29 1.73
C LEU A 96 -3.76 -13.60 1.25
N ALA A 97 -2.58 -13.94 1.74
CA ALA A 97 -1.98 -15.24 1.45
C ALA A 97 -2.86 -16.40 1.97
N LEU A 98 -3.45 -16.26 3.16
CA LEU A 98 -4.42 -17.23 3.68
C LEU A 98 -5.67 -17.32 2.79
N ALA A 99 -6.16 -16.19 2.31
CA ALA A 99 -7.31 -16.15 1.39
C ALA A 99 -6.96 -16.83 0.05
N GLU A 100 -5.78 -16.57 -0.52
CA GLU A 100 -5.29 -17.26 -1.73
C GLU A 100 -5.11 -18.76 -1.52
N ILE A 101 -4.69 -19.20 -0.34
CA ILE A 101 -4.56 -20.61 -0.01
C ILE A 101 -5.92 -21.30 0.01
N THR A 102 -6.94 -20.65 0.55
CA THR A 102 -8.31 -21.20 0.65
C THR A 102 -9.11 -21.05 -0.64
N SER A 103 -8.93 -19.97 -1.34
CA SER A 103 -9.63 -19.62 -2.60
C SER A 103 -8.63 -19.03 -3.60
N PRO A 104 -7.87 -19.87 -4.33
CA PRO A 104 -6.84 -19.41 -5.25
C PRO A 104 -7.39 -18.51 -6.36
N GLY A 105 -6.61 -17.52 -6.75
CA GLY A 105 -6.94 -16.62 -7.84
C GLY A 105 -7.67 -15.35 -7.43
N LEU A 106 -7.48 -14.86 -6.21
CA LEU A 106 -8.10 -13.62 -5.75
C LEU A 106 -7.41 -12.36 -6.31
N LEU A 107 -6.09 -12.40 -6.48
CA LEU A 107 -5.32 -11.20 -6.82
C LEU A 107 -4.09 -11.49 -7.67
N LYS A 108 -3.55 -10.40 -8.23
CA LYS A 108 -2.23 -10.36 -8.86
C LYS A 108 -1.40 -9.19 -8.32
N ILE A 109 -0.13 -9.45 -8.04
CA ILE A 109 0.85 -8.45 -7.60
C ILE A 109 1.35 -7.71 -8.84
N VAL A 110 1.21 -6.38 -8.85
CA VAL A 110 1.66 -5.50 -9.95
C VAL A 110 2.91 -4.72 -9.60
N CYS A 111 3.17 -4.52 -8.32
CA CYS A 111 4.40 -3.91 -7.80
C CYS A 111 4.63 -4.39 -6.37
N SER A 112 5.88 -4.51 -5.95
CA SER A 112 6.21 -4.76 -4.55
C SER A 112 7.31 -3.82 -4.05
N ASN A 113 7.46 -3.76 -2.72
CA ASN A 113 8.31 -2.81 -2.03
C ASN A 113 9.51 -3.52 -1.39
N PRO A 114 10.63 -3.75 -2.09
CA PRO A 114 11.82 -4.27 -1.45
C PRO A 114 12.32 -3.28 -0.40
N SER A 115 12.52 -3.78 0.83
CA SER A 115 13.08 -3.00 1.92
C SER A 115 14.14 -3.81 2.67
N ASN A 116 15.10 -3.09 3.26
CA ASN A 116 16.21 -3.63 4.04
C ASN A 116 16.86 -2.49 4.84
N ARG A 117 18.05 -2.70 5.40
CA ARG A 117 18.75 -1.65 6.17
C ARG A 117 19.09 -0.38 5.36
N LYS A 118 19.13 -0.42 4.02
CA LYS A 118 19.42 0.73 3.13
C LYS A 118 18.14 1.36 2.57
N LEU A 119 17.16 0.52 2.26
CA LEU A 119 15.84 0.91 1.78
C LEU A 119 14.84 0.74 2.93
N VAL A 120 14.94 1.63 3.91
CA VAL A 120 14.27 1.46 5.21
C VAL A 120 12.76 1.60 5.09
N LEU A 121 12.05 0.59 5.59
CA LEU A 121 10.61 0.62 5.79
C LEU A 121 10.26 0.17 7.22
N ASP A 122 10.88 -0.91 7.72
CA ASP A 122 10.57 -1.57 8.99
C ASP A 122 11.60 -1.27 10.07
N GLN A 123 11.14 -1.15 11.31
CA GLN A 123 12.00 -0.77 12.43
C GLN A 123 11.36 -1.05 13.79
N PHE A 124 12.22 -1.13 14.83
CA PHE A 124 11.82 -1.00 16.22
C PHE A 124 12.09 0.41 16.73
N LEU A 125 11.12 0.99 17.43
CA LEU A 125 11.25 2.27 18.12
C LEU A 125 11.18 2.06 19.62
N VAL A 126 11.87 2.94 20.36
CA VAL A 126 11.77 3.10 21.81
C VAL A 126 11.61 4.59 22.14
N PRO A 127 11.15 4.96 23.35
CA PRO A 127 11.19 6.35 23.82
C PRO A 127 12.58 6.97 23.63
N LYS A 128 12.64 8.27 23.36
CA LYS A 128 13.90 8.99 23.09
C LYS A 128 14.96 8.73 24.18
N ASP A 129 14.55 8.81 25.44
CA ASP A 129 15.43 8.70 26.60
C ASP A 129 15.48 7.27 27.20
N SER A 130 14.96 6.27 26.46
CA SER A 130 15.00 4.88 26.87
C SER A 130 16.44 4.38 27.04
N PRO A 131 16.77 3.65 28.12
CA PRO A 131 18.09 3.05 28.30
C PRO A 131 18.33 1.83 27.38
N ILE A 132 17.28 1.29 26.75
CA ILE A 132 17.33 0.08 25.92
C ILE A 132 18.17 0.33 24.68
N LYS A 133 19.24 -0.44 24.46
CA LYS A 133 20.18 -0.26 23.33
C LYS A 133 20.10 -1.35 22.27
N ALA A 134 19.48 -2.49 22.57
CA ALA A 134 19.36 -3.65 21.69
C ALA A 134 17.99 -4.33 21.85
N ILE A 135 17.53 -5.01 20.79
CA ILE A 135 16.24 -5.72 20.80
C ILE A 135 16.21 -6.82 21.89
N GLY A 136 17.35 -7.48 22.18
CA GLY A 136 17.42 -8.49 23.25
C GLY A 136 17.11 -7.95 24.66
N GLU A 137 17.27 -6.64 24.87
CA GLU A 137 16.95 -5.99 26.17
C GLU A 137 15.43 -5.75 26.35
N LEU A 138 14.61 -6.11 25.34
CA LEU A 138 13.15 -6.03 25.41
C LEU A 138 12.51 -7.22 26.19
N ALA A 139 13.31 -8.13 26.77
CA ALA A 139 12.80 -9.21 27.61
C ALA A 139 11.99 -8.64 28.78
N GLY A 140 10.75 -9.08 28.96
CA GLY A 140 9.84 -8.60 30.01
C GLY A 140 9.28 -7.18 29.78
N LYS A 141 9.57 -6.54 28.67
CA LYS A 141 9.08 -5.20 28.33
C LYS A 141 7.73 -5.27 27.59
N LYS A 142 6.98 -4.18 27.66
CA LYS A 142 5.71 -4.01 26.92
C LYS A 142 6.02 -3.66 25.46
N VAL A 143 5.90 -4.64 24.59
CA VAL A 143 6.16 -4.45 23.14
C VAL A 143 4.86 -4.46 22.37
N ALA A 144 4.72 -3.52 21.44
CA ALA A 144 3.58 -3.44 20.54
C ALA A 144 3.99 -3.59 19.06
N SER A 145 3.02 -3.82 18.21
CA SER A 145 3.13 -3.77 16.74
C SER A 145 1.86 -3.21 16.11
N GLY A 146 1.90 -2.90 14.83
CA GLY A 146 0.69 -2.67 14.05
C GLY A 146 -0.22 -3.90 14.06
N PRO A 147 -1.56 -3.71 13.87
CA PRO A 147 -2.50 -4.82 13.93
C PRO A 147 -2.36 -5.78 12.74
N GLY A 148 -2.77 -7.01 12.99
CA GLY A 148 -2.85 -8.08 12.00
C GLY A 148 -1.75 -9.13 12.13
N ILE A 149 -2.09 -10.33 11.68
CA ILE A 149 -1.30 -11.55 11.86
C ILE A 149 0.15 -11.41 11.37
N GLN A 150 0.38 -10.67 10.27
CA GLN A 150 1.73 -10.47 9.75
C GLN A 150 2.61 -9.67 10.73
N ASN A 151 2.16 -8.47 11.13
CA ASN A 151 2.94 -7.58 11.97
C ASN A 151 3.27 -8.22 13.32
N VAL A 152 2.28 -8.84 13.96
CA VAL A 152 2.44 -9.54 15.24
C VAL A 152 3.42 -10.71 15.10
N THR A 153 3.27 -11.53 14.04
CA THR A 153 4.14 -12.67 13.81
C THR A 153 5.59 -12.24 13.58
N LEU A 154 5.80 -11.22 12.72
CA LEU A 154 7.15 -10.71 12.44
C LEU A 154 7.81 -10.12 13.67
N ALA A 155 7.08 -9.31 14.45
CA ALA A 155 7.60 -8.76 15.72
C ALA A 155 8.02 -9.88 16.67
N LYS A 156 7.19 -10.93 16.83
CA LYS A 156 7.53 -12.09 17.67
C LYS A 156 8.78 -12.82 17.18
N ILE A 157 8.89 -13.08 15.87
CA ILE A 157 10.07 -13.74 15.28
C ILE A 157 11.34 -12.94 15.57
N ILE A 158 11.29 -11.62 15.38
CA ILE A 158 12.44 -10.76 15.61
C ILE A 158 12.86 -10.80 17.08
N LEU A 159 11.91 -10.74 18.02
CA LEU A 159 12.16 -10.85 19.45
C LEU A 159 12.77 -12.22 19.82
N GLU A 160 12.21 -13.31 19.29
CA GLU A 160 12.74 -14.67 19.50
C GLU A 160 14.16 -14.83 18.95
N LYS A 161 14.46 -14.29 17.78
CA LYS A 161 15.81 -14.29 17.19
C LYS A 161 16.82 -13.48 18.01
N ASN A 162 16.35 -12.60 18.90
CA ASN A 162 17.15 -11.85 19.86
C ASN A 162 17.11 -12.46 21.29
N GLY A 163 16.74 -13.73 21.43
CA GLY A 163 16.83 -14.49 22.67
C GLY A 163 15.64 -14.33 23.63
N ILE A 164 14.55 -13.70 23.18
CA ILE A 164 13.37 -13.51 24.02
C ILE A 164 12.42 -14.71 23.87
N THR A 165 12.21 -15.45 24.92
CA THR A 165 11.31 -16.61 24.94
C THR A 165 9.85 -16.17 25.11
N ASN A 166 8.94 -16.71 24.31
CA ASN A 166 7.50 -16.43 24.37
C ASN A 166 7.14 -14.92 24.37
N PRO A 167 7.65 -14.12 23.43
CA PRO A 167 7.40 -12.69 23.43
C PRO A 167 5.91 -12.38 23.31
N GLN A 168 5.44 -11.47 24.18
CA GLN A 168 4.09 -10.93 24.10
C GLN A 168 4.14 -9.63 23.29
N VAL A 169 3.27 -9.51 22.31
CA VAL A 169 3.17 -8.33 21.43
C VAL A 169 1.72 -7.86 21.40
N THR A 170 1.50 -6.62 21.82
CA THR A 170 0.17 -5.97 21.82
C THR A 170 -0.07 -5.31 20.46
N GLU A 171 -1.29 -5.39 19.97
CA GLU A 171 -1.67 -4.70 18.72
C GLU A 171 -2.12 -3.27 19.02
N LEU A 172 -1.51 -2.30 18.32
CA LEU A 172 -1.90 -0.89 18.35
C LEU A 172 -2.02 -0.35 16.93
N PRO A 173 -3.03 0.48 16.63
CA PRO A 173 -3.07 1.23 15.38
C PRO A 173 -1.80 2.07 15.20
N VAL A 174 -1.28 2.16 13.96
CA VAL A 174 -0.01 2.85 13.67
C VAL A 174 0.02 4.28 14.19
N GLY A 175 -1.10 5.02 14.11
CA GLY A 175 -1.22 6.37 14.63
C GLY A 175 -1.06 6.49 16.16
N GLN A 176 -1.16 5.38 16.90
CA GLN A 176 -1.01 5.34 18.36
C GLN A 176 0.41 4.94 18.80
N HIS A 177 1.28 4.49 17.92
CA HIS A 177 2.62 4.01 18.26
C HIS A 177 3.46 5.06 18.98
N VAL A 178 3.63 6.23 18.37
CA VAL A 178 4.42 7.33 18.95
C VAL A 178 3.79 7.90 20.24
N PRO A 179 2.48 8.20 20.27
CA PRO A 179 1.81 8.61 21.51
C PRO A 179 1.95 7.61 22.66
N ALA A 180 1.79 6.31 22.40
CA ALA A 180 1.88 5.27 23.43
C ALA A 180 3.30 5.13 23.98
N LEU A 181 4.35 5.24 23.14
CA LEU A 181 5.74 5.32 23.59
C LEU A 181 6.01 6.55 24.45
N ALA A 182 5.56 7.73 24.00
CA ALA A 182 5.75 8.99 24.70
C ALA A 182 5.04 9.01 26.08
N ALA A 183 3.89 8.35 26.18
CA ALA A 183 3.13 8.21 27.42
C ALA A 183 3.62 7.08 28.35
N GLY A 184 4.64 6.31 27.96
CA GLY A 184 5.12 5.16 28.74
C GLY A 184 4.13 3.99 28.84
N GLN A 185 3.14 3.94 27.95
CA GLN A 185 2.17 2.83 27.91
C GLN A 185 2.81 1.55 27.37
N ILE A 186 3.78 1.70 26.45
CA ILE A 186 4.63 0.65 25.89
C ILE A 186 6.10 1.05 25.95
N ASP A 187 6.99 0.08 26.03
CA ASP A 187 8.45 0.28 26.10
C ASP A 187 9.09 0.28 24.70
N ALA A 188 8.52 -0.46 23.75
CA ALA A 188 8.99 -0.54 22.37
C ALA A 188 7.84 -0.84 21.40
N VAL A 189 8.04 -0.51 20.13
CA VAL A 189 7.09 -0.87 19.08
C VAL A 189 7.81 -1.26 17.78
N TYR A 190 7.38 -2.39 17.19
CA TYR A 190 7.66 -2.69 15.79
C TYR A 190 6.73 -1.89 14.90
N THR A 191 7.30 -1.09 14.00
CA THR A 191 6.53 -0.18 13.14
C THR A 191 7.17 0.02 11.77
N LEU A 192 6.47 0.75 10.93
CA LEU A 192 6.88 1.06 9.56
C LEU A 192 6.96 2.57 9.34
N GLU A 193 7.76 3.00 8.36
CA GLU A 193 7.80 4.41 7.95
C GLU A 193 6.43 4.89 7.39
N PRO A 194 6.06 6.15 7.63
CA PRO A 194 6.87 7.24 8.19
C PRO A 194 6.77 7.42 9.71
N THR A 195 6.25 6.44 10.45
CA THR A 195 6.03 6.54 11.91
C THR A 195 7.35 6.79 12.67
N GLY A 196 8.42 6.09 12.26
CA GLY A 196 9.74 6.28 12.88
C GLY A 196 10.30 7.67 12.68
N THR A 197 10.24 8.16 11.47
CA THR A 197 10.66 9.52 11.15
C THR A 197 9.82 10.56 11.88
N ALA A 198 8.49 10.43 11.90
CA ALA A 198 7.61 11.35 12.61
C ALA A 198 7.91 11.40 14.12
N GLY A 199 8.12 10.24 14.76
CA GLY A 199 8.45 10.18 16.18
C GLY A 199 9.82 10.78 16.51
N ARG A 200 10.83 10.51 15.66
CA ARG A 200 12.18 11.04 15.79
C ARG A 200 12.21 12.56 15.65
N LEU A 201 11.56 13.11 14.62
CA LEU A 201 11.54 14.55 14.36
C LEU A 201 10.77 15.35 15.42
N LYS A 202 9.74 14.72 16.03
CA LYS A 202 9.04 15.29 17.19
C LYS A 202 9.84 15.17 18.50
N GLY A 203 11.01 14.53 18.47
CA GLY A 203 11.86 14.34 19.65
C GLY A 203 11.27 13.41 20.71
N LEU A 204 10.31 12.54 20.34
CA LEU A 204 9.59 11.66 21.25
C LEU A 204 10.15 10.23 21.27
N THR A 205 10.72 9.78 20.15
CA THR A 205 11.23 8.43 20.01
C THR A 205 12.57 8.41 19.30
N ARG A 206 13.26 7.28 19.40
CA ARG A 206 14.41 6.97 18.56
C ARG A 206 14.29 5.58 17.96
N VAL A 207 14.94 5.38 16.83
CA VAL A 207 15.08 4.07 16.21
C VAL A 207 16.03 3.24 17.07
N LEU A 208 15.58 2.05 17.50
CA LEU A 208 16.41 1.04 18.14
C LEU A 208 17.20 0.27 17.08
N GLU A 209 16.48 -0.21 16.05
CA GLU A 209 17.06 -0.89 14.90
C GLU A 209 16.09 -0.83 13.71
N ASN A 210 16.62 -0.70 12.48
CA ASN A 210 15.87 -0.72 11.24
C ASN A 210 16.27 -1.92 10.34
N GLY A 211 15.46 -2.21 9.30
CA GLY A 211 15.71 -3.34 8.39
C GLY A 211 15.69 -4.69 9.12
N VAL A 212 14.94 -4.77 10.19
CA VAL A 212 14.94 -5.90 11.12
C VAL A 212 14.40 -7.19 10.49
N ILE A 213 13.50 -7.09 9.51
CA ILE A 213 13.00 -8.27 8.82
C ILE A 213 14.07 -8.86 7.89
N ALA A 214 14.75 -8.05 7.11
CA ALA A 214 15.87 -8.51 6.28
C ALA A 214 16.91 -9.25 7.13
N LYS A 215 17.31 -8.64 8.24
CA LYS A 215 18.32 -9.19 9.13
C LYS A 215 17.89 -10.47 9.86
N TYR A 216 16.75 -10.44 10.54
CA TYR A 216 16.36 -11.50 11.49
C TYR A 216 15.44 -12.56 10.88
N VAL A 217 14.63 -12.20 9.87
CA VAL A 217 13.68 -13.13 9.24
C VAL A 217 14.28 -13.72 7.96
N LEU A 218 14.91 -12.89 7.11
CA LEU A 218 15.53 -13.37 5.88
C LEU A 218 17.00 -13.80 6.09
N GLY A 219 17.62 -13.40 7.20
CA GLY A 219 18.97 -13.82 7.60
C GLY A 219 20.10 -13.06 6.90
N ASP A 220 19.79 -12.00 6.18
CA ASP A 220 20.75 -11.12 5.50
C ASP A 220 20.23 -9.67 5.57
N PRO A 221 20.97 -8.74 6.22
CA PRO A 221 20.51 -7.35 6.37
C PRO A 221 20.39 -6.56 5.05
N ASP A 222 20.95 -7.06 3.97
CA ASP A 222 20.82 -6.49 2.61
C ASP A 222 19.79 -7.22 1.76
N ALA A 223 19.20 -8.32 2.24
CA ALA A 223 18.14 -9.04 1.54
C ALA A 223 16.92 -8.16 1.26
N PRO A 224 16.33 -8.22 0.07
CA PRO A 224 15.11 -7.49 -0.22
C PRO A 224 13.90 -8.16 0.47
N TRP A 225 13.32 -7.51 1.46
CA TRP A 225 12.05 -7.93 2.02
C TRP A 225 10.89 -7.34 1.22
N PHE A 226 10.11 -8.18 0.57
CA PHE A 226 8.93 -7.81 -0.21
C PHE A 226 7.66 -7.86 0.66
N GLY A 227 7.64 -7.09 1.75
CA GLY A 227 6.55 -7.11 2.75
C GLY A 227 5.32 -6.31 2.39
N GLY A 228 5.42 -5.38 1.45
CA GLY A 228 4.34 -4.59 0.90
C GLY A 228 4.18 -4.81 -0.59
N SER A 229 2.94 -4.84 -1.08
CA SER A 229 2.70 -4.97 -2.52
C SER A 229 1.48 -4.17 -2.94
N ALA A 230 1.56 -3.59 -4.13
CA ALA A 230 0.40 -3.12 -4.86
C ALA A 230 -0.19 -4.29 -5.67
N THR A 231 -1.48 -4.47 -5.57
CA THR A 231 -2.18 -5.58 -6.22
C THR A 231 -3.43 -5.11 -6.94
N VAL A 232 -3.90 -5.94 -7.84
CA VAL A 232 -5.23 -5.83 -8.45
C VAL A 232 -6.00 -7.14 -8.24
N SER A 233 -7.31 -7.07 -8.06
CA SER A 233 -8.13 -8.27 -7.95
C SER A 233 -8.25 -8.96 -9.30
N THR A 234 -8.29 -10.28 -9.30
CA THR A 234 -8.50 -11.08 -10.51
C THR A 234 -9.88 -10.82 -11.12
N ALA A 235 -10.89 -10.54 -10.28
CA ALA A 235 -12.20 -10.09 -10.76
C ALA A 235 -12.09 -8.81 -11.60
N PHE A 236 -11.37 -7.80 -11.12
CA PHE A 236 -11.15 -6.56 -11.87
C PHE A 236 -10.44 -6.81 -13.21
N LEU A 237 -9.39 -7.67 -13.20
CA LEU A 237 -8.68 -8.07 -14.43
C LEU A 237 -9.59 -8.77 -15.44
N LYS A 238 -10.53 -9.60 -14.96
CA LYS A 238 -11.45 -10.37 -15.79
C LYS A 238 -12.63 -9.53 -16.30
N ASP A 239 -13.24 -8.76 -15.41
CA ASP A 239 -14.49 -8.06 -15.71
C ASP A 239 -14.27 -6.76 -16.47
N LYS A 240 -13.12 -6.08 -16.27
CA LYS A 240 -12.75 -4.81 -16.89
C LYS A 240 -11.29 -4.82 -17.38
N PRO A 241 -10.89 -5.72 -18.28
CA PRO A 241 -9.50 -5.96 -18.65
C PRO A 241 -8.78 -4.71 -19.18
N GLU A 242 -9.43 -3.92 -20.04
CA GLU A 242 -8.82 -2.72 -20.61
C GLU A 242 -8.62 -1.61 -19.56
N LEU A 243 -9.58 -1.47 -18.62
CA LEU A 243 -9.47 -0.53 -17.52
C LEU A 243 -8.36 -0.93 -16.56
N ALA A 244 -8.25 -2.23 -16.25
CA ALA A 244 -7.20 -2.77 -15.40
C ALA A 244 -5.81 -2.60 -16.02
N LYS A 245 -5.63 -2.89 -17.31
CA LYS A 245 -4.37 -2.65 -18.03
C LYS A 245 -3.97 -1.17 -18.00
N LYS A 246 -4.92 -0.26 -18.26
CA LYS A 246 -4.66 1.19 -18.16
C LYS A 246 -4.23 1.60 -16.75
N TYR A 247 -4.91 1.07 -15.72
CA TYR A 247 -4.54 1.33 -14.33
C TYR A 247 -3.12 0.84 -14.01
N ILE A 248 -2.77 -0.39 -14.39
CA ILE A 248 -1.43 -0.96 -14.15
C ILE A 248 -0.36 -0.12 -14.85
N ALA A 249 -0.60 0.31 -16.10
CA ALA A 249 0.32 1.17 -16.84
C ALA A 249 0.46 2.56 -16.19
N ALA A 250 -0.63 3.16 -15.72
CA ALA A 250 -0.59 4.44 -15.02
C ALA A 250 0.10 4.32 -13.65
N TYR A 251 -0.12 3.22 -12.92
CA TYR A 251 0.59 2.94 -11.68
C TYR A 251 2.10 2.79 -11.90
N ALA A 252 2.52 2.12 -12.98
CA ALA A 252 3.93 2.02 -13.35
C ALA A 252 4.56 3.41 -13.64
N LYS A 253 3.82 4.34 -14.28
CA LYS A 253 4.28 5.74 -14.43
C LYS A 253 4.44 6.45 -13.09
N ALA A 254 3.54 6.20 -12.14
CA ALA A 254 3.66 6.75 -10.79
C ALA A 254 4.90 6.19 -10.06
N VAL A 255 5.20 4.90 -10.20
CA VAL A 255 6.44 4.29 -9.70
C VAL A 255 7.67 4.95 -10.33
N GLU A 256 7.64 5.15 -11.64
CA GLU A 256 8.75 5.81 -12.35
C GLU A 256 8.95 7.26 -11.87
N PHE A 257 7.86 8.00 -11.64
CA PHE A 257 7.92 9.35 -11.06
C PHE A 257 8.61 9.33 -9.69
N VAL A 258 8.21 8.42 -8.79
CA VAL A 258 8.84 8.27 -7.46
C VAL A 258 10.34 8.00 -7.56
N ARG A 259 10.74 7.12 -8.49
CA ARG A 259 12.15 6.78 -8.69
C ARG A 259 12.99 7.94 -9.22
N LYS A 260 12.43 8.72 -10.16
CA LYS A 260 13.12 9.87 -10.79
C LYS A 260 13.10 11.12 -9.92
N ASN A 261 12.07 11.31 -9.12
CA ASN A 261 11.83 12.54 -8.36
C ASN A 261 11.53 12.21 -6.88
N PRO A 262 12.44 11.52 -6.15
CA PRO A 262 12.14 11.01 -4.81
C PRO A 262 11.80 12.11 -3.81
N ASP A 263 12.43 13.28 -3.89
CA ASP A 263 12.17 14.40 -2.96
C ASP A 263 10.82 15.04 -3.21
N GLU A 264 10.43 15.19 -4.47
CA GLU A 264 9.09 15.67 -4.82
C GLU A 264 8.01 14.66 -4.47
N ALA A 265 8.28 13.38 -4.71
CA ALA A 265 7.36 12.29 -4.40
C ALA A 265 7.07 12.19 -2.89
N ARG A 266 8.08 12.41 -2.03
CA ARG A 266 7.91 12.37 -0.57
C ARG A 266 6.84 13.34 -0.05
N LYS A 267 6.64 14.50 -0.72
CA LYS A 267 5.59 15.45 -0.36
C LYS A 267 4.20 14.83 -0.36
N SER A 268 3.97 13.88 -1.26
CA SER A 268 2.71 13.12 -1.33
C SER A 268 2.50 12.12 -0.18
N LEU A 269 3.39 12.08 0.82
CA LEU A 269 3.12 11.37 2.07
C LEU A 269 2.17 12.14 2.98
N ASP A 270 2.14 13.47 2.88
CA ASP A 270 1.17 14.31 3.57
C ASP A 270 -0.26 14.02 3.07
N GLY A 271 -1.23 14.15 3.94
CA GLY A 271 -2.63 13.81 3.63
C GLY A 271 -2.95 12.31 3.58
N PHE A 272 -1.97 11.44 3.25
CA PHE A 272 -2.15 10.00 3.22
C PHE A 272 -1.57 9.28 4.45
N THR A 273 -0.57 9.86 5.10
CA THR A 273 0.09 9.32 6.28
C THR A 273 0.04 10.30 7.46
N ALA A 274 0.76 10.02 8.54
CA ALA A 274 0.85 10.90 9.70
C ALA A 274 2.02 11.90 9.64
N ILE A 275 2.76 11.97 8.53
CA ILE A 275 3.88 12.90 8.35
C ILE A 275 3.39 14.19 7.66
N GLU A 276 3.78 15.33 8.18
CA GLU A 276 3.53 16.64 7.58
C GLU A 276 4.50 16.90 6.42
N GLU A 277 4.08 17.62 5.38
CA GLU A 277 4.87 17.87 4.16
C GLU A 277 6.27 18.41 4.46
N ALA A 278 6.38 19.35 5.39
CA ALA A 278 7.66 19.97 5.78
C ALA A 278 8.68 18.94 6.30
N LEU A 279 8.21 17.83 6.87
CA LEU A 279 9.01 16.75 7.44
C LEU A 279 9.18 15.56 6.49
N ALA A 280 8.38 15.48 5.44
CA ALA A 280 8.33 14.32 4.54
C ALA A 280 9.67 14.06 3.84
N LYS A 281 10.50 15.09 3.59
CA LYS A 281 11.84 14.95 3.01
C LYS A 281 12.77 14.03 3.80
N GLU A 282 12.55 13.91 5.10
CA GLU A 282 13.36 13.08 6.01
C GLU A 282 12.96 11.60 6.01
N VAL A 283 11.83 11.25 5.37
CA VAL A 283 11.34 9.88 5.33
C VAL A 283 12.19 9.04 4.37
N PRO A 284 12.84 7.96 4.84
CA PRO A 284 13.50 7.03 3.94
C PRO A 284 12.47 6.32 3.05
N LEU A 285 12.85 5.96 1.86
CA LEU A 285 11.97 5.24 0.93
C LEU A 285 12.42 3.79 0.76
N SER A 286 11.46 2.87 0.77
CA SER A 286 11.65 1.52 0.26
C SER A 286 11.88 1.54 -1.26
N GLY A 287 12.35 0.43 -1.82
CA GLY A 287 12.36 0.25 -3.26
C GLY A 287 10.94 0.02 -3.79
N PHE A 288 10.83 0.03 -5.11
CA PHE A 288 9.61 -0.35 -5.83
C PHE A 288 10.02 -1.24 -7.00
N THR A 289 9.50 -2.46 -7.09
CA THR A 289 9.78 -3.44 -8.16
C THR A 289 8.48 -3.77 -8.85
N LEU A 290 8.36 -3.42 -10.12
CA LEU A 290 7.18 -3.75 -10.94
C LEU A 290 7.16 -5.24 -11.26
N TYR A 291 5.98 -5.77 -11.59
CA TYR A 291 5.76 -7.20 -11.85
C TYR A 291 6.70 -7.80 -12.91
N ASN A 292 7.13 -7.00 -13.90
CA ASN A 292 8.01 -7.39 -15.00
C ASN A 292 9.51 -7.12 -14.74
N GLU A 293 9.85 -6.64 -13.55
CA GLU A 293 11.21 -6.33 -13.13
C GLU A 293 11.78 -7.33 -12.11
N PHE A 294 10.96 -8.26 -11.61
CA PHE A 294 11.39 -9.25 -10.64
C PHE A 294 12.48 -10.16 -11.21
N LYS A 295 13.61 -10.20 -10.53
CA LYS A 295 14.69 -11.15 -10.81
C LYS A 295 14.38 -12.51 -10.14
N PRO A 296 14.97 -13.61 -10.60
CA PRO A 296 14.81 -14.91 -9.91
C PRO A 296 15.15 -14.84 -8.41
N SER A 297 16.23 -14.14 -8.04
CA SER A 297 16.61 -13.92 -6.64
C SER A 297 15.56 -13.15 -5.83
N ASP A 298 14.85 -12.20 -6.44
CA ASP A 298 13.79 -11.45 -5.77
C ASP A 298 12.62 -12.38 -5.44
N VAL A 299 12.25 -13.23 -6.39
CA VAL A 299 11.19 -14.25 -6.18
C VAL A 299 11.59 -15.23 -5.08
N GLU A 300 12.86 -15.64 -5.01
CA GLU A 300 13.37 -16.52 -3.94
C GLU A 300 13.27 -15.88 -2.56
N TYR A 301 13.68 -14.61 -2.41
CA TYR A 301 13.53 -13.89 -1.14
C TYR A 301 12.07 -13.66 -0.77
N PHE A 302 11.23 -13.34 -1.73
CA PHE A 302 9.80 -13.17 -1.50
C PHE A 302 9.16 -14.51 -1.08
N GLN A 303 9.55 -15.62 -1.71
CA GLN A 303 9.12 -16.96 -1.34
C GLN A 303 9.60 -17.32 0.08
N LYS A 304 10.87 -17.06 0.40
CA LYS A 304 11.43 -17.27 1.74
C LYS A 304 10.65 -16.53 2.82
N PHE A 305 10.20 -15.31 2.51
CA PHE A 305 9.35 -14.55 3.42
C PHE A 305 8.01 -15.24 3.67
N PHE A 306 7.33 -15.76 2.65
CA PHE A 306 6.07 -16.48 2.84
C PHE A 306 6.27 -17.86 3.49
N ASP A 307 7.37 -18.53 3.20
CA ASP A 307 7.68 -19.84 3.80
C ASP A 307 7.78 -19.74 5.33
N VAL A 308 8.18 -18.60 5.89
CA VAL A 308 8.17 -18.36 7.35
C VAL A 308 6.78 -18.57 7.97
N PHE A 309 5.72 -18.17 7.29
CA PHE A 309 4.34 -18.37 7.78
C PHE A 309 3.88 -19.82 7.62
N THR A 310 4.40 -20.53 6.63
CA THR A 310 4.16 -21.98 6.45
C THR A 310 4.87 -22.77 7.56
N ASP A 311 6.14 -22.46 7.84
CA ASP A 311 6.95 -23.11 8.88
C ASP A 311 6.35 -22.92 10.28
N ARG A 312 5.70 -21.77 10.49
CA ARG A 312 4.97 -21.46 11.72
C ARG A 312 3.55 -22.02 11.76
N LYS A 313 3.15 -22.80 10.76
CA LYS A 313 1.80 -23.38 10.65
C LYS A 313 0.66 -22.34 10.63
N ILE A 314 0.98 -21.10 10.25
CA ILE A 314 0.00 -20.05 10.00
C ILE A 314 -0.66 -20.30 8.65
N PHE A 315 0.13 -20.67 7.65
CA PHE A 315 -0.38 -21.16 6.37
C PHE A 315 -0.57 -22.68 6.44
N SER A 316 -1.73 -23.15 5.99
CA SER A 316 -2.08 -24.58 5.92
C SER A 316 -1.30 -25.33 4.84
N LYS A 317 -0.83 -24.61 3.82
CA LYS A 317 0.02 -25.12 2.74
C LYS A 317 0.93 -23.99 2.23
N ARG A 318 2.00 -24.39 1.55
CA ARG A 318 2.93 -23.46 0.90
C ARG A 318 2.23 -22.72 -0.22
N LEU A 319 2.35 -21.40 -0.24
CA LEU A 319 1.88 -20.53 -1.32
C LEU A 319 3.02 -20.26 -2.29
N ASP A 320 2.84 -20.53 -3.57
CA ASP A 320 3.81 -20.19 -4.61
C ASP A 320 3.70 -18.69 -4.98
N VAL A 321 4.69 -17.90 -4.56
CA VAL A 321 4.76 -16.47 -4.84
C VAL A 321 4.71 -16.18 -6.34
N LYS A 322 5.35 -17.02 -7.15
CA LYS A 322 5.40 -16.81 -8.61
C LYS A 322 4.00 -16.82 -9.22
N SER A 323 3.10 -17.61 -8.66
CA SER A 323 1.69 -17.67 -9.11
C SER A 323 0.90 -16.39 -8.83
N LEU A 324 1.36 -15.57 -7.89
CA LEU A 324 0.73 -14.29 -7.51
C LEU A 324 1.17 -13.12 -8.40
N LEU A 325 2.30 -13.22 -9.10
CA LEU A 325 2.78 -12.15 -9.94
C LEU A 325 1.84 -11.95 -11.15
N TYR A 326 1.60 -10.69 -11.49
CA TYR A 326 0.86 -10.35 -12.70
C TYR A 326 1.69 -10.75 -13.92
N THR A 327 1.02 -11.30 -14.92
CA THR A 327 1.57 -11.58 -16.25
C THR A 327 0.72 -10.85 -17.27
N ALA A 328 1.36 -9.99 -18.10
CA ALA A 328 0.67 -9.19 -19.11
C ALA A 328 0.13 -10.03 -20.26
#